data_b93040a4c0db519f2ffe0c2c519b6a44
#
_entry.id   b93040a4c0db519f2ffe0c2c519b6a44
#
_cell.length_a   1.000
_cell.length_b   1.000
_cell.length_c   1.000
_cell.angle_alpha   90.00
_cell.angle_beta   90.00
_cell.angle_gamma   90.00
#
_symmetry.space_group_name_H-M   'P 1'
#
loop_
_entity.id
_entity.type
_entity.pdbx_description
1 polymer ?
#
loop_
_entity_poly.entity_id
_entity_poly.type
_entity_poly.pdbx_seq_one_letter_code
_entity_poly.pdbx_strand_id
1 'polypeptide(L)'
;MKMIVAYIRHEAFEPIREELLAAGFPSLSITEVKGSGRQKGITERYRGSQIAIHLRPKLKIECVVEDTDAALVMQTILRHARTGEVGDGKIFLLPVEDAVRIRTGEQGPDVLQAHEAEEIPAGT
;
A
#
# COMPACT_ATOMS: atom_id res chain seq x y z
N MET A 1 11.94 -0.46 -11.64
CA MET A 1 10.84 0.06 -10.83
C MET A 1 10.08 -1.07 -10.19
N LYS A 2 9.56 -0.82 -9.02
CA LYS A 2 8.80 -1.82 -8.29
C LYS A 2 7.53 -1.20 -7.77
N MET A 3 6.48 -1.99 -7.73
CA MET A 3 5.24 -1.55 -7.12
C MET A 3 5.10 -2.28 -5.80
N ILE A 4 4.84 -1.56 -4.76
CA ILE A 4 4.61 -2.14 -3.46
C ILE A 4 3.14 -2.06 -3.21
N VAL A 5 2.53 -3.20 -2.93
CA VAL A 5 1.11 -3.27 -2.64
C VAL A 5 1.00 -3.83 -1.24
N ALA A 6 0.34 -3.14 -0.36
CA ALA A 6 0.21 -3.62 1.01
C ALA A 6 -1.23 -3.57 1.44
N TYR A 7 -1.67 -4.63 2.11
CA TYR A 7 -2.99 -4.68 2.70
C TYR A 7 -2.77 -4.52 4.19
N ILE A 8 -3.30 -3.48 4.78
CA ILE A 8 -3.01 -3.15 6.16
C ILE A 8 -4.27 -2.82 6.93
N ARG A 9 -4.17 -2.72 8.23
CA ARG A 9 -5.28 -2.30 9.03
C ARG A 9 -5.45 -0.81 8.86
N HIS A 10 -6.64 -0.30 9.03
CA HIS A 10 -6.89 1.12 8.89
C HIS A 10 -6.00 1.95 9.81
N GLU A 11 -5.83 1.52 11.03
CA GLU A 11 -5.06 2.33 11.98
C GLU A 11 -3.57 2.37 11.67
N ALA A 12 -3.09 1.52 10.81
CA ALA A 12 -1.68 1.56 10.47
C ALA A 12 -1.38 2.61 9.40
N PHE A 13 -2.42 3.13 8.73
CA PHE A 13 -2.18 4.00 7.59
C PHE A 13 -1.50 5.32 7.90
N GLU A 14 -2.01 6.07 8.86
CA GLU A 14 -1.46 7.39 9.10
C GLU A 14 0.03 7.40 9.45
N PRO A 15 0.49 6.54 10.34
CA PRO A 15 1.92 6.54 10.63
C PRO A 15 2.75 6.17 9.41
N ILE A 16 2.24 5.25 8.56
CA ILE A 16 2.95 4.86 7.36
C ILE A 16 3.02 6.06 6.42
N ARG A 17 1.87 6.72 6.21
CA ARG A 17 1.83 7.85 5.30
C ARG A 17 2.77 8.96 5.75
N GLU A 18 2.76 9.28 7.03
CA GLU A 18 3.59 10.32 7.54
C GLU A 18 5.06 10.02 7.35
N GLU A 19 5.47 8.82 7.65
CA GLU A 19 6.87 8.50 7.52
C GLU A 19 7.31 8.42 6.06
N LEU A 20 6.46 7.90 5.19
CA LEU A 20 6.81 7.85 3.77
C LEU A 20 6.88 9.25 3.18
N LEU A 21 5.99 10.13 3.59
CA LEU A 21 6.02 11.48 3.10
C LEU A 21 7.31 12.15 3.55
N ALA A 22 7.68 11.99 4.81
CA ALA A 22 8.90 12.57 5.33
C ALA A 22 10.13 12.02 4.62
N ALA A 23 10.07 10.80 4.14
CA ALA A 23 11.19 10.20 3.45
C ALA A 23 11.20 10.52 1.95
N GLY A 24 10.26 11.31 1.49
CA GLY A 24 10.25 11.69 0.09
C GLY A 24 9.36 10.88 -0.82
N PHE A 25 8.45 10.10 -0.28
CA PHE A 25 7.55 9.27 -1.07
C PHE A 25 6.11 9.68 -0.84
N PRO A 26 5.68 10.78 -1.38
CA PRO A 26 4.32 11.27 -1.15
C PRO A 26 3.22 10.59 -1.95
N SER A 27 3.57 9.89 -3.00
CA SER A 27 2.56 9.35 -3.89
C SER A 27 2.09 7.98 -3.50
N LEU A 28 0.96 7.91 -2.90
CA LEU A 28 0.36 6.64 -2.51
C LEU A 28 -1.05 6.60 -3.03
N SER A 29 -1.47 5.45 -3.51
CA SER A 29 -2.87 5.25 -3.86
C SER A 29 -3.48 4.40 -2.76
N ILE A 30 -4.68 4.72 -2.36
CA ILE A 30 -5.35 4.01 -1.30
C ILE A 30 -6.69 3.53 -1.74
N THR A 31 -7.01 2.32 -1.42
CA THR A 31 -8.32 1.76 -1.73
C THR A 31 -8.83 1.03 -0.48
N GLU A 32 -10.08 1.22 -0.17
CA GLU A 32 -10.65 0.47 0.92
C GLU A 32 -11.11 -0.85 0.37
N VAL A 33 -10.78 -1.92 1.04
CA VAL A 33 -11.12 -3.26 0.58
C VAL A 33 -11.65 -4.06 1.75
N LYS A 34 -12.32 -5.15 1.46
CA LYS A 34 -12.75 -6.04 2.49
C LYS A 34 -12.08 -7.36 2.19
N GLY A 35 -11.40 -7.89 3.14
CA GLY A 35 -10.69 -9.13 2.95
C GLY A 35 -11.15 -10.20 3.89
N SER A 36 -11.08 -11.42 3.44
CA SER A 36 -11.35 -12.53 4.33
C SER A 36 -10.05 -13.24 4.52
N GLY A 37 -9.81 -13.77 5.64
CA GLY A 37 -8.58 -14.45 5.91
C GLY A 37 -8.77 -15.37 7.03
N ARG A 38 -7.71 -16.09 7.36
CA ARG A 38 -7.77 -17.01 8.41
C ARG A 38 -7.76 -16.27 9.69
N GLN A 39 -8.73 -16.44 10.49
CA GLN A 39 -8.72 -15.83 11.72
C GLN A 39 -8.94 -16.86 12.73
N LYS A 40 -8.11 -16.93 13.69
CA LYS A 40 -8.17 -17.85 14.69
C LYS A 40 -9.46 -17.80 15.35
N GLY A 41 -10.09 -18.80 15.54
CA GLY A 41 -11.30 -18.86 16.24
C GLY A 41 -12.56 -18.59 15.48
N ILE A 42 -12.42 -18.31 14.34
CA ILE A 42 -13.53 -18.01 13.61
C ILE A 42 -13.83 -19.06 12.77
N THR A 43 -14.31 -20.00 13.04
CA THR A 43 -14.45 -20.98 12.18
C THR A 43 -15.73 -21.35 12.24
N GLU A 44 -16.51 -20.96 11.95
CA GLU A 44 -17.70 -21.31 12.02
C GLU A 44 -18.37 -21.99 11.11
N ARG A 45 -18.92 -22.97 11.29
CA ARG A 45 -19.57 -23.65 10.50
C ARG A 45 -20.92 -23.65 10.92
N TYR A 46 -21.81 -23.29 10.34
CA TYR A 46 -23.05 -23.26 10.74
C TYR A 46 -23.72 -24.42 10.26
N ARG A 47 -24.52 -24.89 10.84
CA ARG A 47 -25.14 -25.96 10.51
C ARG A 47 -25.46 -26.01 9.27
N GLY A 48 -25.29 -26.74 8.77
CA GLY A 48 -25.71 -26.83 7.52
C GLY A 48 -24.67 -26.41 6.67
N SER A 49 -23.66 -26.41 7.07
CA SER A 49 -22.65 -26.07 6.25
C SER A 49 -22.51 -24.71 5.79
N GLN A 50 -23.05 -23.87 6.25
CA GLN A 50 -22.83 -22.70 5.86
C GLN A 50 -21.66 -22.21 6.49
N ILE A 51 -20.73 -21.66 5.94
CA ILE A 51 -19.59 -21.11 6.49
C ILE A 51 -19.67 -19.66 6.56
N ALA A 52 -19.44 -19.10 7.67
CA ALA A 52 -19.49 -17.68 7.83
C ALA A 52 -18.25 -17.08 7.27
N ILE A 53 -18.34 -16.15 6.41
CA ILE A 53 -17.19 -15.51 5.90
C ILE A 53 -17.11 -14.17 6.54
N HIS A 54 -16.07 -13.93 7.26
CA HIS A 54 -15.92 -12.66 7.91
C HIS A 54 -15.08 -11.76 7.05
N LEU A 55 -15.68 -10.70 6.53
CA LEU A 55 -14.96 -9.77 5.73
C LEU A 55 -14.60 -8.60 6.60
N ARG A 56 -13.33 -8.33 6.70
CA ARG A 56 -12.89 -7.23 7.51
C ARG A 56 -12.39 -6.12 6.68
N PRO A 57 -12.67 -4.90 7.06
CA PRO A 57 -12.21 -3.75 6.28
C PRO A 57 -10.71 -3.62 6.41
N LYS A 58 -10.06 -3.37 5.31
CA LYS A 58 -8.64 -3.16 5.26
C LYS A 58 -8.38 -2.04 4.31
N LEU A 59 -7.17 -1.53 4.33
CA LEU A 59 -6.77 -0.57 3.33
C LEU A 59 -5.73 -1.23 2.45
N LYS A 60 -5.82 -0.96 1.16
CA LYS A 60 -4.83 -1.43 0.24
C LYS A 60 -4.08 -0.19 -0.17
N ILE A 61 -2.78 -0.16 0.02
CA ILE A 61 -1.98 0.98 -0.42
C ILE A 61 -1.07 0.50 -1.51
N GLU A 62 -0.81 1.36 -2.47
CA GLU A 62 0.07 1.03 -3.57
C GLU A 62 1.01 2.18 -3.82
N CYS A 63 2.25 1.91 -4.09
CA CYS A 63 3.15 2.94 -4.54
C CYS A 63 4.22 2.33 -5.42
N VAL A 64 4.68 3.08 -6.40
CA VAL A 64 5.70 2.62 -7.32
C VAL A 64 6.95 3.42 -7.01
N VAL A 65 8.06 2.73 -6.84
CA VAL A 65 9.32 3.36 -6.49
C VAL A 65 10.45 2.77 -7.31
N GLU A 66 11.60 3.37 -7.25
CA GLU A 66 12.74 2.82 -7.94
C GLU A 66 13.23 1.62 -7.16
N ASP A 67 13.90 0.71 -7.83
CA ASP A 67 14.37 -0.52 -7.20
C ASP A 67 15.14 -0.23 -5.91
N THR A 68 15.96 0.79 -5.92
CA THR A 68 16.80 1.07 -4.76
C THR A 68 16.01 1.56 -3.56
N ASP A 69 14.79 2.01 -3.76
CA ASP A 69 13.99 2.52 -2.67
C ASP A 69 13.01 1.48 -2.12
N ALA A 70 12.84 0.38 -2.82
CA ALA A 70 11.82 -0.59 -2.43
C ALA A 70 11.99 -1.12 -1.01
N ALA A 71 13.22 -1.42 -0.63
CA ALA A 71 13.45 -1.98 0.70
C ALA A 71 13.08 -0.99 1.79
N LEU A 72 13.39 0.27 1.59
CA LEU A 72 13.08 1.29 2.57
C LEU A 72 11.58 1.42 2.74
N VAL A 73 10.86 1.44 1.65
CA VAL A 73 9.41 1.58 1.71
C VAL A 73 8.78 0.37 2.39
N MET A 74 9.23 -0.82 2.03
CA MET A 74 8.69 -2.02 2.63
C MET A 74 8.96 -2.07 4.13
N GLN A 75 10.15 -1.67 4.55
CA GLN A 75 10.49 -1.68 5.95
C GLN A 75 9.66 -0.65 6.72
N THR A 76 9.37 0.48 6.11
CA THR A 76 8.55 1.50 6.75
C THR A 76 7.14 0.96 6.97
N ILE A 77 6.59 0.31 5.95
CA ILE A 77 5.26 -0.24 6.07
C ILE A 77 5.25 -1.33 7.15
N LEU A 78 6.24 -2.20 7.10
CA LEU A 78 6.30 -3.30 8.02
C LEU A 78 6.40 -2.82 9.46
N ARG A 79 7.23 -1.83 9.70
CA ARG A 79 7.41 -1.35 11.04
C ARG A 79 6.13 -0.82 11.67
N HIS A 80 5.32 -0.14 10.89
CA HIS A 80 4.11 0.44 11.44
C HIS A 80 2.89 -0.49 11.36
N ALA A 81 2.93 -1.46 10.47
CA ALA A 81 1.77 -2.33 10.30
C ALA A 81 1.80 -3.57 11.16
N ARG A 82 3.00 -3.96 11.62
CA ARG A 82 3.10 -5.20 12.34
C ARG A 82 2.65 -5.08 13.78
N THR A 83 1.75 -5.93 14.20
CA THR A 83 1.38 -6.03 15.59
C THR A 83 1.71 -7.42 16.12
N GLY A 84 1.90 -8.37 15.22
CA GLY A 84 2.14 -9.76 15.62
C GLY A 84 0.86 -10.56 15.67
N GLU A 85 -0.27 -9.92 15.40
CA GLU A 85 -1.53 -10.61 15.45
C GLU A 85 -2.04 -10.98 14.07
N VAL A 86 -2.93 -11.92 14.02
CA VAL A 86 -3.52 -12.32 12.79
C VAL A 86 -4.30 -11.11 12.28
N GLY A 87 -4.19 -10.80 11.04
CA GLY A 87 -4.87 -9.66 10.47
C GLY A 87 -3.98 -8.49 10.17
N ASP A 88 -2.68 -8.60 10.45
CA ASP A 88 -1.75 -7.52 10.17
C ASP A 88 -1.65 -7.21 8.69
N GLY A 89 -1.91 -8.18 7.84
CA GLY A 89 -1.87 -7.94 6.41
C GLY A 89 -0.65 -8.50 5.71
N LYS A 90 -0.45 -8.08 4.49
CA LYS A 90 0.65 -8.59 3.69
C LYS A 90 1.17 -7.49 2.79
N ILE A 91 2.42 -7.62 2.39
CA ILE A 91 3.04 -6.69 1.47
C ILE A 91 3.50 -7.49 0.28
N PHE A 92 3.21 -7.02 -0.91
CA PHE A 92 3.66 -7.67 -2.12
C PHE A 92 4.56 -6.71 -2.90
N LEU A 93 5.55 -7.25 -3.55
CA LEU A 93 6.47 -6.47 -4.35
C LEU A 93 6.35 -6.99 -5.77
N LEU A 94 6.04 -6.11 -6.71
CA LEU A 94 5.86 -6.50 -8.09
C LEU A 94 6.78 -5.70 -8.99
N PRO A 95 7.27 -6.29 -10.05
CA PRO A 95 8.08 -5.53 -10.99
C PRO A 95 7.19 -4.63 -11.84
N VAL A 96 7.69 -3.47 -12.18
CA VAL A 96 6.97 -2.54 -13.03
C VAL A 96 7.87 -2.32 -14.23
N GLU A 97 7.40 -2.68 -15.39
CA GLU A 97 8.22 -2.59 -16.58
C GLU A 97 8.42 -1.17 -17.07
N ASP A 98 7.44 -0.35 -16.95
CA ASP A 98 7.55 1.01 -17.41
C ASP A 98 6.48 1.87 -16.75
N ALA A 99 6.63 3.15 -16.86
CA ALA A 99 5.67 4.09 -16.33
C ALA A 99 5.62 5.28 -17.29
N VAL A 100 4.47 5.88 -17.46
CA VAL A 100 4.30 7.02 -18.33
C VAL A 100 3.51 8.07 -17.59
N ARG A 101 4.00 9.29 -17.60
CA ARG A 101 3.26 10.37 -16.97
C ARG A 101 2.26 10.87 -18.00
N ILE A 102 1.01 10.79 -17.70
CA ILE A 102 -0.02 11.14 -18.66
C ILE A 102 0.07 12.59 -19.13
N ARG A 103 0.34 13.49 -18.21
CA ARG A 103 0.36 14.89 -18.59
C ARG A 103 1.45 15.24 -19.59
N THR A 104 2.61 14.65 -19.46
CA THR A 104 3.74 15.03 -20.29
C THR A 104 4.20 13.98 -21.28
N GLY A 105 3.80 12.75 -21.08
CA GLY A 105 4.28 11.65 -21.92
C GLY A 105 5.67 11.16 -21.51
N GLU A 106 6.24 11.68 -20.42
CA GLU A 106 7.53 11.20 -19.98
C GLU A 106 7.44 9.75 -19.62
N GLN A 107 8.48 9.00 -19.81
CA GLN A 107 8.49 7.59 -19.50
C GLN A 107 9.66 7.23 -18.62
N GLY A 108 9.58 6.11 -18.01
CA GLY A 108 10.67 5.55 -17.22
C GLY A 108 10.72 6.05 -15.79
N PRO A 109 11.82 5.80 -15.12
CA PRO A 109 11.95 6.12 -13.72
C PRO A 109 11.75 7.60 -13.36
N ASP A 110 11.99 8.49 -14.31
CA ASP A 110 11.82 9.90 -14.03
C ASP A 110 10.36 10.20 -13.69
N VAL A 111 9.44 9.36 -14.12
CA VAL A 111 8.04 9.56 -13.84
C VAL A 111 7.78 9.47 -12.33
N LEU A 112 8.64 8.80 -11.60
CA LEU A 112 8.45 8.62 -10.18
C LEU A 112 8.89 9.81 -9.36
N GLN A 113 9.57 10.77 -9.99
CA GLN A 113 10.04 11.89 -9.24
C GLN A 113 9.12 13.06 -9.35
N ALA A 114 8.98 13.80 -8.31
CA ALA A 114 8.13 14.95 -8.35
C ALA A 114 8.92 16.03 -9.02
N HIS A 115 8.34 16.72 -9.94
CA HIS A 115 9.02 17.77 -10.59
C HIS A 115 8.62 19.01 -9.86
N GLU A 116 9.59 19.78 -9.54
CA GLU A 116 9.35 20.94 -8.86
C GLU A 116 8.30 21.69 -9.49
N ALA A 117 8.35 21.80 -10.71
CA ALA A 117 7.36 22.53 -11.37
C ALA A 117 6.00 22.03 -11.16
N GLU A 118 5.91 20.82 -10.82
CA GLU A 118 4.64 20.30 -10.70
C GLU A 118 4.13 20.56 -9.43
N GLU A 119 4.97 20.89 -8.64
CA GLU A 119 4.61 21.05 -7.42
C GLU A 119 3.91 22.12 -7.32
N ILE A 120 3.20 22.34 -7.34
CA ILE A 120 2.41 23.21 -7.10
C ILE A 120 2.16 24.29 -7.04
N PRO A 121 1.91 24.56 -7.68
CA PRO A 121 1.57 25.76 -7.81
C PRO A 121 0.67 25.97 -6.73
N ALA A 122 0.91 26.90 -6.12
CA ALA A 122 0.18 27.20 -5.03
C ALA A 122 -1.17 27.23 -5.47
N GLY A 123 -1.94 26.84 -4.80
CA GLY A 123 -3.24 26.94 -5.19
C GLY A 123 -3.66 25.83 -6.04
N THR A 124 -2.84 25.00 -6.34
CA THR A 124 -3.33 23.96 -7.16
C THR A 124 -3.49 22.75 -6.33
#